data_04d43153e8852b500382f0db16c4c518
#
_entry.id   04d43153e8852b500382f0db16c4c518
#
_cell.length_a   1.000
_cell.length_b   1.000
_cell.length_c   1.000
_cell.angle_alpha   90.00
_cell.angle_beta   90.00
_cell.angle_gamma   90.00
#
_symmetry.space_group_name_H-M   'P 1'
#
loop_
_entity.id
_entity.type
_entity.pdbx_description
1 polymer ?
#
loop_
_entity_poly.entity_id
_entity_poly.type
_entity_poly.pdbx_seq_one_letter_code
_entity_poly.pdbx_strand_id
1 'polypeptide(L)'
;MSINTDFRSRDGRINLEQQRKRAKELLQRLKQGNAPDQLALLGTSGRALAPTLSDAQWLIARQLGFSSWPRMKAHVDAVEFAAQHPDFDASDEPRTVHWRCGNDIAHSLKLAGFKGSFHMLSDPLCMGPVQDLPDAEFRAQRSDFISATFDMNHADVARRTDEEYGRLEQLGSDQHNVLWCEADAYDQLFLIKTLASLKRLPPRLELIEVDHVPGVQRFIGIGQLAPDVLAWLWPQRKPVTQDMLDCARKAWRAYCDASPVALATLAHDPQLPLRLLAPALLRQLQELPGSDDGLSLTERLSLQYLQEAGPTTSGRVFTELMDKRDPPALFR
;
A
#
# COMPACT_ATOMS: atom_id res chain seq x y z
N MET A 1 15.57 20.39 -22.89
CA MET A 1 15.32 18.95 -22.66
C MET A 1 15.51 18.69 -21.18
N SER A 2 14.42 18.56 -20.43
CA SER A 2 14.48 18.19 -19.02
C SER A 2 14.90 16.74 -18.95
N ILE A 3 16.11 16.47 -18.46
CA ILE A 3 16.57 15.10 -18.20
C ILE A 3 15.72 14.61 -17.06
N ASN A 4 14.85 13.66 -17.35
CA ASN A 4 14.03 12.96 -16.36
C ASN A 4 14.96 12.28 -15.35
N THR A 5 15.15 12.90 -14.18
CA THR A 5 16.07 12.46 -13.12
C THR A 5 15.47 11.41 -12.19
N ASP A 6 14.32 10.86 -12.54
CA ASP A 6 13.61 9.93 -11.68
C ASP A 6 13.97 8.48 -12.02
N PHE A 7 14.84 7.93 -11.20
CA PHE A 7 15.59 6.69 -11.46
C PHE A 7 15.09 5.48 -10.66
N ARG A 8 13.99 5.64 -9.93
CA ARG A 8 13.35 4.56 -9.20
C ARG A 8 12.37 3.85 -10.13
N SER A 9 12.36 2.54 -10.11
CA SER A 9 11.35 1.81 -10.86
C SER A 9 9.98 1.95 -10.17
N ARG A 10 8.91 1.90 -10.95
CA ARG A 10 7.55 1.92 -10.37
C ARG A 10 7.16 0.57 -9.80
N ASP A 11 7.71 -0.50 -10.34
CA ASP A 11 7.40 -1.90 -10.02
C ASP A 11 8.37 -2.55 -9.00
N GLY A 12 9.35 -1.80 -8.49
CA GLY A 12 10.32 -2.25 -7.51
C GLY A 12 11.52 -3.00 -8.08
N ARG A 13 11.59 -3.21 -9.40
CA ARG A 13 12.76 -3.84 -10.04
C ARG A 13 13.92 -2.86 -10.17
N ILE A 14 15.09 -3.28 -9.74
CA ILE A 14 16.33 -2.51 -9.87
C ILE A 14 17.28 -3.24 -10.81
N ASN A 15 17.57 -2.62 -11.95
CA ASN A 15 18.59 -3.14 -12.87
C ASN A 15 19.99 -2.75 -12.39
N LEU A 16 20.72 -3.68 -11.78
CA LEU A 16 22.05 -3.44 -11.19
C LEU A 16 23.08 -2.97 -12.23
N GLU A 17 23.04 -3.49 -13.44
CA GLU A 17 23.91 -3.06 -14.54
C GLU A 17 23.70 -1.59 -14.90
N GLN A 18 22.44 -1.19 -15.01
CA GLN A 18 22.09 0.21 -15.27
C GLN A 18 22.59 1.11 -14.14
N GLN A 19 22.44 0.68 -12.87
CA GLN A 19 22.92 1.47 -11.75
C GLN A 19 24.44 1.59 -11.74
N ARG A 20 25.18 0.55 -12.16
CA ARG A 20 26.65 0.61 -12.34
C ARG A 20 27.06 1.64 -13.40
N LYS A 21 26.35 1.71 -14.54
CA LYS A 21 26.60 2.70 -15.59
C LYS A 21 26.38 4.11 -15.05
N ARG A 22 25.25 4.33 -14.37
CA ARG A 22 24.91 5.61 -13.74
C ARG A 22 25.93 6.05 -12.70
N ALA A 23 26.45 5.13 -11.88
CA ALA A 23 27.49 5.46 -10.91
C ALA A 23 28.76 5.99 -11.60
N LYS A 24 29.14 5.39 -12.75
CA LYS A 24 30.28 5.87 -13.55
C LYS A 24 30.01 7.27 -14.15
N GLU A 25 28.84 7.50 -14.69
CA GLU A 25 28.42 8.81 -15.23
C GLU A 25 28.37 9.89 -14.14
N LEU A 26 27.80 9.54 -12.99
CA LEU A 26 27.76 10.43 -11.83
C LEU A 26 29.17 10.78 -11.36
N LEU A 27 30.09 9.80 -11.28
CA LEU A 27 31.47 10.06 -10.93
C LEU A 27 32.14 11.09 -11.87
N GLN A 28 31.90 10.98 -13.18
CA GLN A 28 32.43 11.96 -14.13
C GLN A 28 31.87 13.36 -13.86
N ARG A 29 30.59 13.48 -13.62
CA ARG A 29 29.92 14.76 -13.28
C ARG A 29 30.46 15.36 -11.96
N LEU A 30 30.63 14.51 -10.93
CA LEU A 30 31.23 14.93 -9.66
C LEU A 30 32.64 15.50 -9.83
N LYS A 31 33.49 14.82 -10.61
CA LYS A 31 34.86 15.26 -10.91
C LYS A 31 34.89 16.56 -11.70
N GLN A 32 33.88 16.85 -12.50
CA GLN A 32 33.73 18.08 -13.29
C GLN A 32 33.08 19.24 -12.53
N GLY A 33 32.62 19.01 -11.28
CA GLY A 33 31.84 19.98 -10.52
C GLY A 33 30.40 20.15 -10.97
N ASN A 34 29.91 19.32 -11.90
CA ASN A 34 28.59 19.40 -12.53
C ASN A 34 27.48 18.66 -11.72
N ALA A 35 27.69 18.47 -10.42
CA ALA A 35 26.73 17.84 -9.51
C ALA A 35 26.86 18.45 -8.09
N PRO A 36 26.53 19.76 -7.92
CA PRO A 36 26.81 20.50 -6.69
C PRO A 36 26.04 19.92 -5.48
N ASP A 37 24.78 19.54 -5.64
CA ASP A 37 23.97 18.99 -4.54
C ASP A 37 24.54 17.66 -4.03
N GLN A 38 24.99 16.79 -4.93
CA GLN A 38 25.61 15.51 -4.60
C GLN A 38 26.99 15.71 -3.95
N LEU A 39 27.76 16.70 -4.38
CA LEU A 39 29.02 17.08 -3.75
C LEU A 39 28.79 17.59 -2.32
N ALA A 40 27.79 18.47 -2.12
CA ALA A 40 27.39 18.93 -0.79
C ALA A 40 27.00 17.78 0.14
N LEU A 41 26.24 16.80 -0.37
CA LEU A 41 25.83 15.61 0.39
C LEU A 41 27.03 14.74 0.78
N LEU A 42 28.03 14.58 -0.08
CA LEU A 42 29.28 13.87 0.26
C LEU A 42 30.04 14.62 1.37
N GLY A 43 30.18 15.93 1.27
CA GLY A 43 30.83 16.76 2.27
C GLY A 43 30.19 16.67 3.66
N THR A 44 28.86 16.78 3.72
CA THR A 44 28.11 16.64 4.99
C THR A 44 28.15 15.23 5.57
N SER A 45 28.43 14.22 4.73
CA SER A 45 28.55 12.81 5.15
C SER A 45 29.98 12.41 5.55
N GLY A 46 30.92 13.37 5.63
CA GLY A 46 32.32 13.13 6.02
C GLY A 46 33.12 12.34 4.98
N ARG A 47 32.68 12.34 3.71
CA ARG A 47 33.37 11.65 2.62
C ARG A 47 34.37 12.59 1.93
N ALA A 48 35.39 12.00 1.31
CA ALA A 48 36.57 12.73 0.81
C ALA A 48 36.24 13.82 -0.23
N LEU A 49 37.09 14.87 -0.26
CA LEU A 49 37.00 15.99 -1.21
C LEU A 49 37.22 15.56 -2.68
N ALA A 50 37.84 14.41 -2.92
CA ALA A 50 38.03 13.84 -4.26
C ALA A 50 37.07 12.64 -4.45
N PRO A 51 35.97 12.80 -5.22
CA PRO A 51 34.97 11.78 -5.40
C PRO A 51 35.52 10.50 -6.05
N THR A 52 35.18 9.36 -5.47
CA THR A 52 35.53 8.02 -5.95
C THR A 52 34.32 7.30 -6.55
N LEU A 53 34.53 6.16 -7.21
CA LEU A 53 33.43 5.33 -7.68
C LEU A 53 32.55 4.83 -6.51
N SER A 54 33.14 4.53 -5.37
CA SER A 54 32.43 4.12 -4.16
C SER A 54 31.49 5.23 -3.65
N ASP A 55 31.90 6.50 -3.77
CA ASP A 55 31.07 7.63 -3.38
C ASP A 55 29.88 7.82 -4.34
N ALA A 56 30.13 7.68 -5.63
CA ALA A 56 29.05 7.72 -6.63
C ALA A 56 28.07 6.54 -6.45
N GLN A 57 28.56 5.35 -6.18
CA GLN A 57 27.74 4.18 -5.86
C GLN A 57 26.92 4.39 -4.58
N TRP A 58 27.50 4.97 -3.54
CA TRP A 58 26.81 5.30 -2.31
C TRP A 58 25.67 6.31 -2.56
N LEU A 59 25.93 7.36 -3.34
CA LEU A 59 24.92 8.35 -3.72
C LEU A 59 23.75 7.70 -4.48
N ILE A 60 24.04 6.82 -5.45
CA ILE A 60 22.99 6.10 -6.19
C ILE A 60 22.17 5.22 -5.24
N ALA A 61 22.82 4.47 -4.35
CA ALA A 61 22.12 3.64 -3.37
C ALA A 61 21.20 4.48 -2.47
N ARG A 62 21.68 5.62 -1.97
CA ARG A 62 20.90 6.56 -1.17
C ARG A 62 19.69 7.12 -1.92
N GLN A 63 19.84 7.46 -3.19
CA GLN A 63 18.73 7.91 -4.04
C GLN A 63 17.63 6.84 -4.20
N LEU A 64 18.02 5.56 -4.19
CA LEU A 64 17.10 4.43 -4.26
C LEU A 64 16.55 3.99 -2.89
N GLY A 65 16.89 4.69 -1.80
CA GLY A 65 16.38 4.40 -0.46
C GLY A 65 17.25 3.43 0.38
N PHE A 66 18.42 3.05 -0.12
CA PHE A 66 19.33 2.13 0.61
C PHE A 66 20.42 2.88 1.37
N SER A 67 20.83 2.34 2.51
CA SER A 67 21.92 2.92 3.30
C SER A 67 23.32 2.80 2.63
N SER A 68 23.48 1.82 1.73
CA SER A 68 24.73 1.57 1.03
C SER A 68 24.55 0.75 -0.25
N TRP A 69 25.54 0.79 -1.15
CA TRP A 69 25.58 -0.04 -2.36
C TRP A 69 25.51 -1.55 -2.08
N PRO A 70 26.26 -2.12 -1.10
CA PRO A 70 26.11 -3.53 -0.75
C PRO A 70 24.68 -3.90 -0.30
N ARG A 71 24.00 -3.02 0.45
CA ARG A 71 22.61 -3.26 0.85
C ARG A 71 21.66 -3.27 -0.35
N MET A 72 21.83 -2.32 -1.28
CA MET A 72 21.06 -2.32 -2.52
C MET A 72 21.30 -3.62 -3.33
N LYS A 73 22.58 -4.02 -3.48
CA LYS A 73 22.92 -5.26 -4.19
C LYS A 73 22.28 -6.49 -3.52
N ALA A 74 22.35 -6.59 -2.20
CA ALA A 74 21.74 -7.70 -1.46
C ALA A 74 20.20 -7.76 -1.65
N HIS A 75 19.55 -6.61 -1.75
CA HIS A 75 18.11 -6.56 -2.08
C HIS A 75 17.84 -7.09 -3.50
N VAL A 76 18.60 -6.64 -4.50
CA VAL A 76 18.45 -7.14 -5.89
C VAL A 76 18.68 -8.66 -5.95
N ASP A 77 19.76 -9.15 -5.32
CA ASP A 77 20.05 -10.59 -5.27
C ASP A 77 18.89 -11.37 -4.58
N ALA A 78 18.28 -10.82 -3.52
CA ALA A 78 17.15 -11.45 -2.82
C ALA A 78 15.88 -11.50 -3.68
N VAL A 79 15.58 -10.44 -4.44
CA VAL A 79 14.42 -10.41 -5.36
C VAL A 79 14.64 -11.39 -6.50
N GLU A 80 15.84 -11.44 -7.09
CA GLU A 80 16.20 -12.41 -8.13
C GLU A 80 16.11 -13.84 -7.62
N PHE A 81 16.59 -14.11 -6.40
CA PHE A 81 16.47 -15.43 -5.77
C PHE A 81 15.00 -15.84 -5.60
N ALA A 82 14.16 -14.96 -5.06
CA ALA A 82 12.73 -15.23 -4.88
C ALA A 82 12.02 -15.50 -6.22
N ALA A 83 12.40 -14.80 -7.30
CA ALA A 83 11.85 -15.02 -8.63
C ALA A 83 12.24 -16.38 -9.24
N GLN A 84 13.47 -16.85 -8.96
CA GLN A 84 13.98 -18.14 -9.46
C GLN A 84 13.47 -19.34 -8.63
N HIS A 85 12.99 -19.09 -7.42
CA HIS A 85 12.53 -20.11 -6.48
C HIS A 85 11.09 -19.81 -6.01
N PRO A 86 10.10 -19.87 -6.92
CA PRO A 86 8.70 -19.56 -6.58
C PRO A 86 8.10 -20.52 -5.54
N ASP A 87 8.63 -21.73 -5.42
CA ASP A 87 8.27 -22.74 -4.42
C ASP A 87 9.17 -22.67 -3.16
N PHE A 88 9.85 -21.56 -2.94
CA PHE A 88 10.79 -21.35 -1.83
C PHE A 88 10.16 -21.50 -0.44
N ASP A 89 8.84 -21.30 -0.34
CA ASP A 89 8.10 -21.50 0.90
C ASP A 89 7.03 -22.59 0.70
N ALA A 90 7.29 -23.76 1.25
CA ALA A 90 6.35 -24.88 1.21
C ALA A 90 5.01 -24.60 1.91
N SER A 91 4.92 -23.49 2.67
CA SER A 91 3.66 -23.07 3.30
C SER A 91 2.66 -22.47 2.32
N ASP A 92 3.08 -22.01 1.11
CA ASP A 92 2.14 -21.64 0.05
C ASP A 92 1.68 -22.90 -0.70
N GLU A 93 0.95 -23.72 0.01
CA GLU A 93 0.32 -24.89 -0.54
C GLU A 93 -0.96 -24.51 -1.33
N PRO A 94 -1.51 -25.40 -2.17
CA PRO A 94 -2.77 -25.18 -2.89
C PRO A 94 -3.98 -24.82 -2.01
N ARG A 95 -3.86 -25.03 -0.69
CA ARG A 95 -4.89 -24.67 0.30
C ARG A 95 -4.71 -23.28 0.91
N THR A 96 -3.64 -22.57 0.58
CA THR A 96 -3.46 -21.19 1.01
C THR A 96 -4.47 -20.28 0.31
N VAL A 97 -5.06 -19.36 1.05
CA VAL A 97 -5.99 -18.36 0.54
C VAL A 97 -5.39 -16.97 0.72
N HIS A 98 -5.17 -16.28 -0.39
CA HIS A 98 -4.70 -14.90 -0.40
C HIS A 98 -5.90 -13.96 -0.44
N TRP A 99 -5.92 -12.99 0.47
CA TRP A 99 -7.01 -12.04 0.62
C TRP A 99 -6.54 -10.61 0.37
N ARG A 100 -7.37 -9.83 -0.33
CA ARG A 100 -7.12 -8.41 -0.58
C ARG A 100 -8.43 -7.63 -0.76
N CYS A 101 -8.32 -6.29 -0.67
CA CYS A 101 -9.43 -5.36 -0.92
C CYS A 101 -9.83 -5.28 -2.41
N GLY A 102 -9.00 -5.74 -3.34
CA GLY A 102 -9.23 -5.74 -4.79
C GLY A 102 -8.54 -6.91 -5.47
N ASN A 103 -8.59 -6.97 -6.80
CA ASN A 103 -8.00 -8.05 -7.60
C ASN A 103 -6.67 -7.68 -8.29
N ASP A 104 -6.09 -6.55 -7.94
CA ASP A 104 -4.93 -5.93 -8.57
C ASP A 104 -3.68 -6.82 -8.57
N ILE A 105 -3.48 -7.66 -7.53
CA ILE A 105 -2.34 -8.58 -7.43
C ILE A 105 -2.65 -10.03 -7.83
N ALA A 106 -3.91 -10.38 -8.09
CA ALA A 106 -4.31 -11.78 -8.34
C ALA A 106 -3.54 -12.44 -9.50
N HIS A 107 -3.35 -11.69 -10.59
CA HIS A 107 -2.57 -12.17 -11.73
C HIS A 107 -1.07 -12.22 -11.44
N SER A 108 -0.54 -11.19 -10.79
CA SER A 108 0.88 -11.09 -10.43
C SER A 108 1.31 -12.18 -9.45
N LEU A 109 0.46 -12.56 -8.50
CA LEU A 109 0.72 -13.71 -7.61
C LEU A 109 0.86 -15.02 -8.41
N LYS A 110 -0.01 -15.27 -9.39
CA LYS A 110 0.11 -16.45 -10.27
C LYS A 110 1.42 -16.43 -11.06
N LEU A 111 1.81 -15.28 -11.60
CA LEU A 111 3.07 -15.12 -12.31
C LEU A 111 4.29 -15.30 -11.42
N ALA A 112 4.17 -14.95 -10.13
CA ALA A 112 5.20 -15.17 -9.12
C ALA A 112 5.31 -16.64 -8.66
N GLY A 113 4.41 -17.52 -9.12
CA GLY A 113 4.41 -18.95 -8.81
C GLY A 113 3.57 -19.36 -7.60
N PHE A 114 2.79 -18.46 -7.03
CA PHE A 114 1.86 -18.78 -5.94
C PHE A 114 0.74 -19.72 -6.41
N LYS A 115 0.45 -20.76 -5.64
CA LYS A 115 -0.49 -21.84 -5.97
C LYS A 115 -1.83 -21.68 -5.26
N GLY A 116 -1.90 -20.85 -4.23
CA GLY A 116 -3.08 -20.60 -3.42
C GLY A 116 -4.23 -19.96 -4.20
N SER A 117 -5.43 -20.09 -3.67
CA SER A 117 -6.60 -19.37 -4.19
C SER A 117 -6.55 -17.88 -3.81
N PHE A 118 -7.24 -17.05 -4.59
CA PHE A 118 -7.33 -15.62 -4.35
C PHE A 118 -8.77 -15.22 -4.08
N HIS A 119 -8.99 -14.52 -2.98
CA HIS A 119 -10.26 -13.94 -2.60
C HIS A 119 -10.11 -12.43 -2.40
N MET A 120 -11.18 -11.70 -2.70
CA MET A 120 -11.23 -10.26 -2.47
C MET A 120 -12.49 -9.89 -1.69
N LEU A 121 -12.41 -8.72 -1.04
CA LEU A 121 -13.54 -7.98 -0.52
C LEU A 121 -13.46 -6.57 -1.08
N SER A 122 -14.14 -6.34 -2.20
CA SER A 122 -13.97 -5.12 -3.00
C SER A 122 -14.90 -3.97 -2.61
N ASP A 123 -15.59 -4.09 -1.48
CA ASP A 123 -16.44 -3.03 -0.95
C ASP A 123 -15.61 -1.77 -0.61
N PRO A 124 -15.90 -0.60 -1.22
CA PRO A 124 -15.20 0.64 -0.92
C PRO A 124 -15.64 1.22 0.44
N LEU A 125 -15.23 0.58 1.54
CA LEU A 125 -15.61 0.93 2.91
C LEU A 125 -15.23 2.35 3.34
N CYS A 126 -14.33 3.00 2.62
CA CYS A 126 -13.96 4.41 2.82
C CYS A 126 -15.00 5.40 2.28
N MET A 127 -16.06 4.92 1.64
CA MET A 127 -17.13 5.73 1.02
C MET A 127 -18.51 5.27 1.46
N GLY A 128 -19.43 6.25 1.54
CA GLY A 128 -20.85 6.01 1.82
C GLY A 128 -21.13 5.59 3.25
N PRO A 129 -22.37 5.15 3.53
CA PRO A 129 -22.79 4.76 4.86
C PRO A 129 -22.15 3.43 5.27
N VAL A 130 -21.47 3.44 6.42
CA VAL A 130 -20.93 2.23 7.07
C VAL A 130 -21.41 2.25 8.51
N GLN A 131 -22.29 1.33 8.86
CA GLN A 131 -22.93 1.24 10.18
C GLN A 131 -22.73 -0.15 10.76
N ASP A 132 -22.77 -0.27 12.07
CA ASP A 132 -22.71 -1.56 12.79
C ASP A 132 -24.10 -2.21 12.77
N LEU A 133 -24.43 -2.84 11.65
CA LEU A 133 -25.70 -3.51 11.39
C LEU A 133 -25.51 -5.03 11.38
N PRO A 134 -26.59 -5.79 11.57
CA PRO A 134 -26.58 -7.23 11.28
C PRO A 134 -26.11 -7.50 9.84
N ASP A 135 -25.36 -8.60 9.64
CA ASP A 135 -24.66 -8.87 8.37
C ASP A 135 -25.54 -8.75 7.12
N ALA A 136 -26.79 -9.22 7.15
CA ALA A 136 -27.69 -9.12 6.02
C ALA A 136 -28.10 -7.68 5.71
N GLU A 137 -28.40 -6.89 6.74
CA GLU A 137 -28.77 -5.48 6.61
C GLU A 137 -27.58 -4.63 6.16
N PHE A 138 -26.39 -4.92 6.69
CA PHE A 138 -25.15 -4.29 6.27
C PHE A 138 -24.89 -4.52 4.78
N ARG A 139 -24.97 -5.77 4.32
CA ARG A 139 -24.76 -6.09 2.90
C ARG A 139 -25.79 -5.44 1.99
N ALA A 140 -27.06 -5.38 2.42
CA ALA A 140 -28.11 -4.68 1.67
C ALA A 140 -27.80 -3.19 1.55
N GLN A 141 -27.47 -2.52 2.68
CA GLN A 141 -27.10 -1.11 2.69
C GLN A 141 -25.91 -0.81 1.77
N ARG A 142 -24.87 -1.67 1.79
CA ARG A 142 -23.71 -1.51 0.92
C ARG A 142 -24.06 -1.71 -0.55
N SER A 143 -24.91 -2.69 -0.86
CA SER A 143 -25.36 -2.96 -2.22
C SER A 143 -26.18 -1.79 -2.78
N ASP A 144 -27.06 -1.21 -1.99
CA ASP A 144 -27.84 -0.02 -2.35
C ASP A 144 -26.93 1.17 -2.65
N PHE A 145 -25.96 1.42 -1.75
CA PHE A 145 -24.99 2.51 -1.92
C PHE A 145 -24.14 2.34 -3.18
N ILE A 146 -23.54 1.17 -3.37
CA ILE A 146 -22.65 0.89 -4.49
C ILE A 146 -23.41 0.99 -5.81
N SER A 147 -24.58 0.37 -5.91
CA SER A 147 -25.37 0.40 -7.15
C SER A 147 -25.80 1.82 -7.52
N ALA A 148 -26.26 2.61 -6.55
CA ALA A 148 -26.67 3.98 -6.79
C ALA A 148 -25.52 4.93 -7.12
N THR A 149 -24.37 4.77 -6.44
CA THR A 149 -23.21 5.66 -6.60
C THR A 149 -22.48 5.45 -7.92
N PHE A 150 -22.34 4.18 -8.34
CA PHE A 150 -21.55 3.81 -9.53
C PHE A 150 -22.43 3.45 -10.74
N ASP A 151 -23.73 3.73 -10.70
CA ASP A 151 -24.70 3.42 -11.75
C ASP A 151 -24.62 1.95 -12.23
N MET A 152 -24.61 1.04 -11.25
CA MET A 152 -24.48 -0.40 -11.49
C MET A 152 -25.80 -1.12 -11.29
N ASN A 153 -25.99 -2.26 -11.98
CA ASN A 153 -27.16 -3.09 -11.76
C ASN A 153 -27.19 -3.62 -10.33
N HIS A 154 -28.27 -3.30 -9.59
CA HIS A 154 -28.40 -3.63 -8.17
C HIS A 154 -28.31 -5.14 -7.90
N ALA A 155 -28.97 -5.99 -8.73
CA ALA A 155 -28.95 -7.45 -8.53
C ALA A 155 -27.55 -8.04 -8.69
N ASP A 156 -26.75 -7.51 -9.63
CA ASP A 156 -25.35 -7.93 -9.82
C ASP A 156 -24.47 -7.49 -8.66
N VAL A 157 -24.68 -6.25 -8.16
CA VAL A 157 -23.96 -5.75 -6.99
C VAL A 157 -24.30 -6.57 -5.76
N ALA A 158 -25.59 -6.80 -5.47
CA ALA A 158 -26.05 -7.59 -4.33
C ALA A 158 -25.47 -9.01 -4.36
N ARG A 159 -25.55 -9.68 -5.51
CA ARG A 159 -24.97 -11.03 -5.68
C ARG A 159 -23.47 -11.04 -5.39
N ARG A 160 -22.71 -10.08 -5.95
CA ARG A 160 -21.26 -9.97 -5.71
C ARG A 160 -20.95 -9.68 -4.24
N THR A 161 -21.67 -8.76 -3.62
CA THR A 161 -21.53 -8.44 -2.20
C THR A 161 -21.79 -9.67 -1.33
N ASP A 162 -22.85 -10.41 -1.59
CA ASP A 162 -23.15 -11.64 -0.86
C ASP A 162 -22.08 -12.73 -1.05
N GLU A 163 -21.55 -12.88 -2.25
CA GLU A 163 -20.45 -13.81 -2.53
C GLU A 163 -19.16 -13.43 -1.81
N GLU A 164 -18.78 -12.16 -1.85
CA GLU A 164 -17.53 -11.67 -1.24
C GLU A 164 -17.59 -11.74 0.29
N TYR A 165 -18.68 -11.25 0.90
CA TYR A 165 -18.87 -11.30 2.35
C TYR A 165 -19.10 -12.73 2.87
N GLY A 166 -19.81 -13.57 2.12
CA GLY A 166 -20.01 -14.98 2.45
C GLY A 166 -18.69 -15.76 2.50
N ARG A 167 -17.71 -15.38 1.70
CA ARG A 167 -16.35 -15.97 1.75
C ARG A 167 -15.58 -15.63 3.03
N LEU A 168 -15.88 -14.52 3.71
CA LEU A 168 -15.23 -14.19 4.98
C LEU A 168 -15.45 -15.26 6.06
N GLU A 169 -16.54 -16.04 5.97
CA GLU A 169 -16.76 -17.18 6.88
C GLU A 169 -15.64 -18.24 6.73
N GLN A 170 -15.07 -18.37 5.52
CA GLN A 170 -13.97 -19.30 5.23
C GLN A 170 -12.67 -18.87 5.90
N LEU A 171 -12.49 -17.56 6.16
CA LEU A 171 -11.33 -17.05 6.87
C LEU A 171 -11.22 -17.61 8.30
N GLY A 172 -12.34 -17.94 8.92
CA GLY A 172 -12.41 -18.59 10.24
C GLY A 172 -12.02 -20.05 10.27
N SER A 173 -11.75 -20.67 9.11
CA SER A 173 -11.35 -22.08 8.98
C SER A 173 -9.88 -22.30 9.39
N ASP A 174 -9.48 -23.58 9.46
CA ASP A 174 -8.10 -23.97 9.75
C ASP A 174 -7.17 -23.89 8.50
N GLN A 175 -7.65 -23.30 7.40
CA GLN A 175 -6.84 -23.06 6.21
C GLN A 175 -5.77 -21.99 6.49
N HIS A 176 -4.70 -22.03 5.74
CA HIS A 176 -3.71 -20.96 5.77
C HIS A 176 -4.26 -19.76 5.01
N ASN A 177 -4.49 -18.66 5.72
CA ASN A 177 -5.00 -17.42 5.17
C ASN A 177 -3.97 -16.31 5.29
N VAL A 178 -3.76 -15.55 4.22
CA VAL A 178 -2.80 -14.44 4.17
C VAL A 178 -3.49 -13.19 3.66
N LEU A 179 -3.53 -12.17 4.49
CA LEU A 179 -4.05 -10.85 4.14
C LEU A 179 -2.90 -9.99 3.57
N TRP A 180 -3.14 -9.36 2.42
CA TRP A 180 -2.22 -8.43 1.77
C TRP A 180 -2.78 -7.03 1.91
N CYS A 181 -2.12 -6.17 2.69
CA CYS A 181 -2.60 -4.84 3.00
C CYS A 181 -1.51 -3.80 2.82
N GLU A 182 -1.89 -2.62 2.39
CA GLU A 182 -1.05 -1.45 2.31
C GLU A 182 -1.53 -0.32 3.24
N ALA A 183 -0.87 0.83 3.18
CA ALA A 183 -1.02 1.87 4.19
C ALA A 183 -2.21 2.81 3.95
N ASP A 184 -2.95 2.67 2.87
CA ASP A 184 -4.07 3.55 2.59
C ASP A 184 -5.34 3.20 3.39
N ALA A 185 -6.30 4.13 3.39
CA ALA A 185 -7.53 3.96 4.13
C ALA A 185 -8.40 2.81 3.58
N TYR A 186 -8.39 2.58 2.27
CA TYR A 186 -9.17 1.51 1.63
C TYR A 186 -8.72 0.13 2.13
N ASP A 187 -7.41 -0.12 2.12
CA ASP A 187 -6.81 -1.37 2.60
C ASP A 187 -6.96 -1.56 4.10
N GLN A 188 -6.76 -0.50 4.88
CA GLN A 188 -6.83 -0.61 6.33
C GLN A 188 -8.28 -0.78 6.82
N LEU A 189 -9.27 -0.22 6.14
CA LEU A 189 -10.69 -0.48 6.42
C LEU A 189 -11.10 -1.90 6.03
N PHE A 190 -10.60 -2.42 4.90
CA PHE A 190 -10.72 -3.84 4.56
C PHE A 190 -10.14 -4.73 5.67
N LEU A 191 -8.94 -4.42 6.16
CA LEU A 191 -8.27 -5.18 7.21
C LEU A 191 -9.10 -5.21 8.50
N ILE A 192 -9.53 -4.06 9.00
CA ILE A 192 -10.29 -4.02 10.26
C ILE A 192 -11.69 -4.64 10.12
N LYS A 193 -12.37 -4.48 8.97
CA LYS A 193 -13.65 -5.18 8.70
C LYS A 193 -13.47 -6.68 8.69
N THR A 194 -12.47 -7.16 7.96
CA THR A 194 -12.16 -8.58 7.81
C THR A 194 -11.84 -9.21 9.17
N LEU A 195 -10.95 -8.61 9.95
CA LEU A 195 -10.60 -9.11 11.28
C LEU A 195 -11.77 -9.00 12.27
N ALA A 196 -12.51 -7.90 12.28
CA ALA A 196 -13.66 -7.72 13.17
C ALA A 196 -14.79 -8.72 12.92
N SER A 197 -14.92 -9.24 11.70
CA SER A 197 -15.89 -10.27 11.34
C SER A 197 -15.56 -11.66 11.92
N LEU A 198 -14.35 -11.88 12.37
CA LEU A 198 -13.92 -13.16 12.94
C LEU A 198 -14.46 -13.35 14.37
N LYS A 199 -15.09 -14.48 14.63
CA LYS A 199 -15.54 -14.89 15.98
C LYS A 199 -14.37 -15.22 16.89
N ARG A 200 -13.34 -15.86 16.36
CA ARG A 200 -12.10 -16.25 17.04
C ARG A 200 -10.91 -16.09 16.10
N LEU A 201 -9.72 -15.96 16.66
CA LEU A 201 -8.49 -15.93 15.86
C LEU A 201 -8.24 -17.31 15.22
N PRO A 202 -8.14 -17.40 13.88
CA PRO A 202 -7.75 -18.63 13.21
C PRO A 202 -6.30 -19.00 13.49
N PRO A 203 -5.95 -20.28 13.56
CA PRO A 203 -4.61 -20.74 13.92
C PRO A 203 -3.53 -20.38 12.88
N ARG A 204 -3.94 -20.19 11.61
CA ARG A 204 -3.04 -19.93 10.48
C ARG A 204 -3.51 -18.71 9.69
N LEU A 205 -3.61 -17.57 10.36
CA LEU A 205 -3.89 -16.28 9.76
C LEU A 205 -2.66 -15.40 9.85
N GLU A 206 -2.17 -14.97 8.68
CA GLU A 206 -0.99 -14.13 8.56
C GLU A 206 -1.31 -12.84 7.80
N LEU A 207 -0.49 -11.83 8.00
CA LEU A 207 -0.63 -10.50 7.43
C LEU A 207 0.69 -10.05 6.78
N ILE A 208 0.60 -9.57 5.55
CA ILE A 208 1.66 -8.82 4.86
C ILE A 208 1.21 -7.36 4.85
N GLU A 209 1.92 -6.50 5.58
CA GLU A 209 1.69 -5.05 5.60
C GLU A 209 2.82 -4.33 4.86
N VAL A 210 2.47 -3.54 3.84
CA VAL A 210 3.43 -2.84 3.00
C VAL A 210 3.11 -1.35 2.97
N ASP A 211 4.06 -0.51 3.39
CA ASP A 211 3.99 0.95 3.29
C ASP A 211 5.06 1.53 2.35
N HIS A 212 6.11 0.75 2.10
CA HIS A 212 7.17 1.11 1.17
C HIS A 212 7.88 -0.14 0.66
N VAL A 213 8.45 -0.04 -0.52
CA VAL A 213 9.34 -1.07 -1.09
C VAL A 213 10.64 -0.38 -1.51
N PRO A 214 11.81 -0.89 -1.06
CA PRO A 214 13.09 -0.33 -1.46
C PRO A 214 13.23 -0.29 -2.99
N GLY A 215 13.68 0.84 -3.54
CA GLY A 215 13.85 1.01 -4.98
C GLY A 215 12.61 1.46 -5.73
N VAL A 216 11.44 1.46 -5.13
CA VAL A 216 10.23 2.06 -5.70
C VAL A 216 10.28 3.57 -5.57
N GLN A 217 9.97 4.29 -6.64
CA GLN A 217 10.02 5.75 -6.68
C GLN A 217 9.05 6.38 -5.69
N ARG A 218 7.80 6.03 -5.84
CA ARG A 218 6.72 6.31 -4.91
C ARG A 218 5.89 5.03 -4.79
N PHE A 219 5.78 4.53 -3.58
CA PHE A 219 4.93 3.40 -3.31
C PHE A 219 3.48 3.94 -3.20
N ILE A 220 2.67 3.62 -4.20
CA ILE A 220 1.24 3.94 -4.23
C ILE A 220 0.39 2.71 -3.94
N GLY A 221 0.91 1.51 -4.10
CA GLY A 221 0.19 0.30 -3.76
C GLY A 221 0.91 -0.98 -4.15
N ILE A 222 0.50 -2.09 -3.55
CA ILE A 222 1.05 -3.43 -3.84
C ILE A 222 0.78 -3.81 -5.30
N GLY A 223 -0.33 -3.36 -5.87
CA GLY A 223 -0.71 -3.63 -7.26
C GLY A 223 0.28 -3.13 -8.32
N GLN A 224 1.14 -2.15 -7.98
CA GLN A 224 2.20 -1.68 -8.88
C GLN A 224 3.41 -2.61 -8.94
N LEU A 225 3.53 -3.55 -7.99
CA LEU A 225 4.75 -4.34 -7.81
C LEU A 225 4.86 -5.47 -8.84
N ALA A 226 6.09 -5.71 -9.29
CA ALA A 226 6.40 -6.84 -10.14
C ALA A 226 6.19 -8.18 -9.40
N PRO A 227 5.89 -9.27 -10.10
CA PRO A 227 5.67 -10.60 -9.50
C PRO A 227 6.81 -11.08 -8.61
N ASP A 228 8.05 -10.85 -9.02
CA ASP A 228 9.24 -11.21 -8.25
C ASP A 228 9.38 -10.40 -6.94
N VAL A 229 8.89 -9.17 -6.90
CA VAL A 229 8.83 -8.37 -5.68
C VAL A 229 7.74 -8.88 -4.73
N LEU A 230 6.61 -9.36 -5.24
CA LEU A 230 5.59 -10.03 -4.42
C LEU A 230 6.14 -11.32 -3.79
N ALA A 231 6.90 -12.12 -4.56
CA ALA A 231 7.58 -13.29 -4.03
C ALA A 231 8.60 -12.92 -2.93
N TRP A 232 9.32 -11.80 -3.10
CA TRP A 232 10.23 -11.29 -2.07
C TRP A 232 9.52 -10.78 -0.80
N LEU A 233 8.28 -10.30 -0.90
CA LEU A 233 7.47 -9.91 0.26
C LEU A 233 6.95 -11.13 1.05
N TRP A 234 6.79 -12.27 0.42
CA TRP A 234 6.19 -13.46 1.02
C TRP A 234 6.82 -13.89 2.37
N PRO A 235 8.15 -14.00 2.52
CA PRO A 235 8.76 -14.34 3.80
C PRO A 235 8.64 -13.26 4.88
N GLN A 236 8.09 -12.09 4.57
CA GLN A 236 7.89 -10.98 5.51
C GLN A 236 6.53 -11.01 6.18
N ARG A 237 5.66 -11.97 5.85
CA ARG A 237 4.36 -12.16 6.50
C ARG A 237 4.52 -12.42 8.00
N LYS A 238 3.57 -11.95 8.77
CA LYS A 238 3.56 -12.08 10.23
C LYS A 238 2.25 -12.71 10.69
N PRO A 239 2.24 -13.54 11.73
CA PRO A 239 1.00 -14.06 12.29
C PRO A 239 0.15 -12.91 12.82
N VAL A 240 -1.16 -12.96 12.57
CA VAL A 240 -2.11 -12.07 13.23
C VAL A 240 -2.24 -12.49 14.68
N THR A 241 -2.15 -11.52 15.59
CA THR A 241 -2.23 -11.76 17.04
C THR A 241 -3.62 -11.45 17.61
N GLN A 242 -3.89 -11.90 18.83
CA GLN A 242 -5.14 -11.55 19.51
C GLN A 242 -5.28 -10.04 19.73
N ASP A 243 -4.18 -9.35 20.04
CA ASP A 243 -4.17 -7.89 20.20
C ASP A 243 -4.53 -7.17 18.90
N MET A 244 -4.07 -7.66 17.73
CA MET A 244 -4.47 -7.14 16.42
C MET A 244 -5.96 -7.35 16.16
N LEU A 245 -6.49 -8.52 16.53
CA LEU A 245 -7.91 -8.83 16.39
C LEU A 245 -8.79 -7.91 17.25
N ASP A 246 -8.40 -7.71 18.49
CA ASP A 246 -9.14 -6.85 19.44
C ASP A 246 -9.02 -5.38 19.05
N CYS A 247 -7.85 -4.95 18.55
CA CYS A 247 -7.66 -3.64 17.95
C CYS A 247 -8.60 -3.42 16.76
N ALA A 248 -8.66 -4.38 15.83
CA ALA A 248 -9.51 -4.30 14.65
C ALA A 248 -11.00 -4.19 15.02
N ARG A 249 -11.46 -4.96 16.00
CA ARG A 249 -12.85 -4.88 16.52
C ARG A 249 -13.14 -3.52 17.14
N LYS A 250 -12.21 -2.97 17.91
CA LYS A 250 -12.34 -1.63 18.50
C LYS A 250 -12.39 -0.56 17.40
N ALA A 251 -11.49 -0.65 16.43
CA ALA A 251 -11.42 0.29 15.32
C ALA A 251 -12.65 0.23 14.42
N TRP A 252 -13.15 -0.97 14.11
CA TRP A 252 -14.37 -1.14 13.31
C TRP A 252 -15.59 -0.51 14.00
N ARG A 253 -15.79 -0.77 15.30
CA ARG A 253 -16.87 -0.12 16.07
C ARG A 253 -16.75 1.40 16.07
N ALA A 254 -15.54 1.92 16.26
CA ALA A 254 -15.30 3.37 16.24
C ALA A 254 -15.53 3.97 14.85
N TYR A 255 -15.26 3.21 13.78
CA TYR A 255 -15.52 3.65 12.41
C TYR A 255 -17.01 3.68 12.06
N CYS A 256 -17.78 2.73 12.58
CA CYS A 256 -19.24 2.67 12.38
C CYS A 256 -20.02 3.62 13.29
N ASP A 257 -19.39 4.25 14.28
CA ASP A 257 -20.04 5.19 15.20
C ASP A 257 -20.40 6.50 14.47
N ALA A 258 -21.56 7.06 14.79
CA ALA A 258 -22.00 8.36 14.27
C ALA A 258 -21.07 9.51 14.71
N SER A 259 -20.37 9.36 15.84
CA SER A 259 -19.40 10.33 16.34
C SER A 259 -17.98 9.95 15.94
N PRO A 260 -17.18 10.85 15.32
CA PRO A 260 -15.80 10.56 14.95
C PRO A 260 -14.81 10.57 16.12
N VAL A 261 -15.24 10.87 17.35
CA VAL A 261 -14.33 11.07 18.51
C VAL A 261 -13.54 9.81 18.86
N ALA A 262 -14.20 8.66 18.89
CA ALA A 262 -13.53 7.39 19.16
C ALA A 262 -12.51 7.02 18.05
N LEU A 263 -12.89 7.29 16.80
CA LEU A 263 -12.00 7.09 15.65
C LEU A 263 -10.78 8.03 15.70
N ALA A 264 -11.00 9.30 16.04
CA ALA A 264 -9.94 10.29 16.21
C ALA A 264 -8.96 9.89 17.32
N THR A 265 -9.47 9.34 18.43
CA THR A 265 -8.61 8.83 19.52
C THR A 265 -7.67 7.72 19.02
N LEU A 266 -8.19 6.77 18.22
CA LEU A 266 -7.38 5.69 17.63
C LEU A 266 -6.39 6.22 16.58
N ALA A 267 -6.80 7.18 15.75
CA ALA A 267 -5.94 7.78 14.73
C ALA A 267 -4.71 8.50 15.31
N HIS A 268 -4.74 8.88 16.58
CA HIS A 268 -3.63 9.52 17.28
C HIS A 268 -2.88 8.58 18.23
N ASP A 269 -3.21 7.29 18.25
CA ASP A 269 -2.50 6.30 19.09
C ASP A 269 -1.33 5.69 18.31
N PRO A 270 -0.07 6.01 18.67
CA PRO A 270 1.12 5.48 17.98
C PRO A 270 1.44 4.03 18.37
N GLN A 271 0.71 3.44 19.33
CA GLN A 271 0.99 2.11 19.88
C GLN A 271 0.01 1.03 19.39
N LEU A 272 -0.80 1.34 18.37
CA LEU A 272 -1.72 0.35 17.81
C LEU A 272 -0.94 -0.89 17.32
N PRO A 273 -1.41 -2.12 17.64
CA PRO A 273 -0.77 -3.34 17.14
C PRO A 273 -0.87 -3.52 15.62
N LEU A 274 -1.85 -2.86 14.97
CA LEU A 274 -1.93 -2.70 13.52
C LEU A 274 -1.17 -1.43 13.12
N ARG A 275 0.06 -1.58 12.71
CA ARG A 275 1.05 -0.51 12.54
C ARG A 275 0.62 0.59 11.56
N LEU A 276 -0.07 0.22 10.47
CA LEU A 276 -0.46 1.14 9.42
C LEU A 276 -1.86 1.75 9.63
N LEU A 277 -2.56 1.32 10.68
CA LEU A 277 -3.96 1.71 10.89
C LEU A 277 -4.09 3.19 11.30
N ALA A 278 -3.31 3.66 12.27
CA ALA A 278 -3.46 5.04 12.79
C ALA A 278 -3.34 6.12 11.70
N PRO A 279 -2.31 6.13 10.83
CA PRO A 279 -2.23 7.10 9.74
C PRO A 279 -3.36 6.95 8.71
N ALA A 280 -3.85 5.74 8.44
CA ALA A 280 -4.97 5.52 7.55
C ALA A 280 -6.28 6.06 8.12
N LEU A 281 -6.55 5.86 9.41
CA LEU A 281 -7.69 6.45 10.10
C LEU A 281 -7.62 7.98 10.14
N LEU A 282 -6.44 8.54 10.36
CA LEU A 282 -6.24 9.99 10.29
C LEU A 282 -6.57 10.53 8.90
N ARG A 283 -6.10 9.84 7.85
CA ARG A 283 -6.41 10.21 6.46
C ARG A 283 -7.91 10.11 6.18
N GLN A 284 -8.58 9.08 6.69
CA GLN A 284 -10.03 8.92 6.57
C GLN A 284 -10.81 10.05 7.28
N LEU A 285 -10.36 10.46 8.47
CA LEU A 285 -10.96 11.59 9.18
C LEU A 285 -10.83 12.91 8.42
N GLN A 286 -9.79 13.07 7.61
CA GLN A 286 -9.60 14.26 6.77
C GLN A 286 -10.58 14.33 5.58
N GLU A 287 -11.36 13.26 5.33
CA GLU A 287 -12.48 13.29 4.39
C GLU A 287 -13.80 13.84 5.00
N LEU A 288 -13.83 14.04 6.32
CA LEU A 288 -14.92 14.78 6.93
C LEU A 288 -14.87 16.25 6.50
N PRO A 289 -16.05 16.91 6.37
CA PRO A 289 -16.12 18.32 6.05
C PRO A 289 -15.34 19.17 7.06
N GLY A 290 -14.45 20.04 6.57
CA GLY A 290 -13.71 20.99 7.40
C GLY A 290 -14.65 22.01 8.04
N SER A 291 -14.33 22.44 9.27
CA SER A 291 -15.13 23.44 10.02
C SER A 291 -15.16 24.82 9.34
N ASP A 292 -14.12 25.14 8.57
CA ASP A 292 -13.93 26.48 8.01
C ASP A 292 -14.54 26.63 6.62
N ASP A 293 -14.49 25.59 5.80
CA ASP A 293 -14.86 25.64 4.38
C ASP A 293 -15.84 24.53 3.96
N GLY A 294 -16.09 23.55 4.82
CA GLY A 294 -16.98 22.43 4.54
C GLY A 294 -16.40 21.40 3.55
N LEU A 295 -15.12 21.52 3.16
CA LEU A 295 -14.46 20.66 2.19
C LEU A 295 -13.69 19.53 2.88
N SER A 296 -13.67 18.37 2.23
CA SER A 296 -12.73 17.29 2.56
C SER A 296 -11.31 17.67 2.12
N LEU A 297 -10.29 16.93 2.61
CA LEU A 297 -8.91 17.12 2.15
C LEU A 297 -8.79 16.85 0.65
N THR A 298 -9.40 15.80 0.14
CA THR A 298 -9.38 15.46 -1.30
C THR A 298 -9.98 16.59 -2.15
N GLU A 299 -11.10 17.16 -1.74
CA GLU A 299 -11.71 18.29 -2.43
C GLU A 299 -10.82 19.53 -2.40
N ARG A 300 -10.27 19.86 -1.23
CA ARG A 300 -9.35 21.00 -1.07
C ARG A 300 -8.11 20.87 -1.93
N LEU A 301 -7.44 19.72 -1.92
CA LEU A 301 -6.26 19.49 -2.75
C LEU A 301 -6.59 19.54 -4.26
N SER A 302 -7.77 19.04 -4.64
CA SER A 302 -8.26 19.09 -6.02
C SER A 302 -8.47 20.53 -6.49
N LEU A 303 -9.14 21.34 -5.66
CA LEU A 303 -9.38 22.76 -5.96
C LEU A 303 -8.08 23.57 -5.99
N GLN A 304 -7.14 23.32 -5.09
CA GLN A 304 -5.82 23.94 -5.13
C GLN A 304 -5.07 23.64 -6.43
N TYR A 305 -5.11 22.38 -6.86
CA TYR A 305 -4.48 22.02 -8.14
C TYR A 305 -5.16 22.69 -9.33
N LEU A 306 -6.49 22.74 -9.36
CA LEU A 306 -7.24 23.41 -10.42
C LEU A 306 -6.95 24.92 -10.46
N GLN A 307 -6.77 25.56 -9.30
CA GLN A 307 -6.40 26.97 -9.22
C GLN A 307 -5.00 27.23 -9.81
N GLU A 308 -4.06 26.32 -9.58
CA GLU A 308 -2.67 26.45 -10.07
C GLU A 308 -2.55 26.08 -11.57
N ALA A 309 -3.19 25.01 -12.00
CA ALA A 309 -3.02 24.43 -13.33
C ALA A 309 -4.04 24.94 -14.37
N GLY A 310 -5.12 25.58 -13.92
CA GLY A 310 -6.26 25.94 -14.74
C GLY A 310 -7.16 24.72 -15.07
N PRO A 311 -8.13 24.89 -15.97
CA PRO A 311 -9.07 23.83 -16.35
C PRO A 311 -8.35 22.59 -16.87
N THR A 312 -8.66 21.42 -16.30
CA THR A 312 -8.04 20.14 -16.69
C THR A 312 -9.02 18.97 -16.48
N THR A 313 -8.63 17.76 -16.87
CA THR A 313 -9.46 16.56 -16.73
C THR A 313 -9.37 16.00 -15.31
N SER A 314 -10.44 15.33 -14.85
CA SER A 314 -10.47 14.64 -13.55
C SER A 314 -9.35 13.60 -13.41
N GLY A 315 -9.03 12.86 -14.48
CA GLY A 315 -7.91 11.92 -14.47
C GLY A 315 -6.55 12.58 -14.21
N ARG A 316 -6.36 13.81 -14.68
CA ARG A 316 -5.13 14.57 -14.43
C ARG A 316 -5.07 15.09 -13.00
N VAL A 317 -6.21 15.53 -12.44
CA VAL A 317 -6.33 15.87 -11.01
C VAL A 317 -5.97 14.65 -10.17
N PHE A 318 -6.60 13.49 -10.45
CA PHE A 318 -6.34 12.25 -9.74
C PHE A 318 -4.84 11.87 -9.76
N THR A 319 -4.22 11.88 -10.95
CA THR A 319 -2.78 11.57 -11.07
C THR A 319 -1.92 12.53 -10.23
N GLU A 320 -2.23 13.82 -10.24
CA GLU A 320 -1.46 14.82 -9.47
C GLU A 320 -1.62 14.62 -7.96
N LEU A 321 -2.83 14.32 -7.48
CA LEU A 321 -3.07 14.00 -6.08
C LEU A 321 -2.30 12.74 -5.69
N MET A 322 -2.47 11.66 -6.43
CA MET A 322 -1.84 10.36 -6.16
C MET A 322 -0.31 10.43 -6.19
N ASP A 323 0.25 11.17 -7.15
CA ASP A 323 1.71 11.19 -7.34
C ASP A 323 2.43 12.18 -6.42
N LYS A 324 1.78 13.28 -5.97
CA LYS A 324 2.52 14.38 -5.35
C LYS A 324 1.89 15.02 -4.13
N ARG A 325 0.55 15.10 -4.04
CA ARG A 325 -0.12 16.00 -3.11
C ARG A 325 -0.79 15.33 -1.93
N ASP A 326 -1.13 14.06 -2.03
CA ASP A 326 -1.85 13.30 -1.02
C ASP A 326 -1.07 12.08 -0.51
N PRO A 327 -0.07 12.26 0.35
CA PRO A 327 0.63 11.17 1.03
C PRO A 327 0.21 11.07 2.52
N PRO A 328 -0.37 9.96 2.99
CA PRO A 328 -0.87 8.83 2.21
C PRO A 328 -2.20 9.16 1.51
N ALA A 329 -2.40 8.63 0.32
CA ALA A 329 -3.66 8.82 -0.39
C ALA A 329 -4.82 8.08 0.30
N LEU A 330 -6.05 8.55 0.06
CA LEU A 330 -7.26 7.89 0.57
C LEU A 330 -7.48 6.54 -0.12
N PHE A 331 -7.22 6.51 -1.42
CA PHE A 331 -7.22 5.31 -2.27
C PHE A 331 -5.92 5.20 -3.02
N ARG A 332 -5.57 3.99 -3.38
CA ARG A 332 -4.40 3.71 -4.21
C ARG A 332 -4.68 2.64 -5.28
#